data_9957115427748ec914c566e6554f4db6
#
_entry.id   9957115427748ec914c566e6554f4db6
#
_cell.length_a   1.000
_cell.length_b   1.000
_cell.length_c   1.000
_cell.angle_alpha   90.00
_cell.angle_beta   90.00
_cell.angle_gamma   90.00
#
_symmetry.space_group_name_H-M   'P 1'
#
loop_
_entity.id
_entity.type
_entity.pdbx_description
1 polymer ?
#
loop_
_entity_poly.entity_id
_entity_poly.type
_entity_poly.pdbx_seq_one_letter_code
_entity_poly.pdbx_strand_id
1 'polypeptide(L)'
;MKAIISLFIALMILTGCSQSPAIHSQPSNIQSSIGNPTAKEMLAQNPVADFFQYNDIVYANASDIEWVQQAELTIGEHVGTITKQYTDDLTFEHEMATKLPVGTEIYEPVKNKGPVLIVTVNGEEIRYLGLIEG
;
A
#
# COMPACT_ATOMS: atom_id res chain seq x y z
N MET A 1 -19.83 46.82 71.47
CA MET A 1 -18.95 45.81 71.97
C MET A 1 -18.87 44.68 71.01
N LYS A 2 -17.76 44.26 70.63
CA LYS A 2 -17.41 43.11 69.76
C LYS A 2 -17.43 43.38 68.27
N ALA A 3 -16.28 43.78 67.81
CA ALA A 3 -15.91 43.85 66.42
C ALA A 3 -15.90 42.46 65.83
N ILE A 4 -16.65 42.28 64.76
CA ILE A 4 -16.56 41.08 63.94
C ILE A 4 -15.70 41.44 62.71
N ILE A 5 -14.50 41.01 62.76
CA ILE A 5 -13.57 41.12 61.64
C ILE A 5 -13.98 40.05 60.66
N SER A 6 -14.60 40.45 59.56
CA SER A 6 -14.92 39.57 58.46
C SER A 6 -13.68 39.42 57.60
N LEU A 7 -13.04 38.27 57.68
CA LEU A 7 -11.90 37.89 56.90
C LEU A 7 -12.41 37.37 55.54
N PHE A 8 -12.34 38.18 54.52
CA PHE A 8 -12.57 37.75 53.14
C PHE A 8 -11.32 37.01 52.66
N ILE A 9 -11.42 35.70 52.64
CA ILE A 9 -10.45 34.87 51.95
C ILE A 9 -10.84 34.87 50.47
N ALA A 10 -10.09 35.62 49.69
CA ALA A 10 -10.20 35.57 48.23
C ALA A 10 -9.59 34.25 47.74
N LEU A 11 -10.45 33.30 47.37
CA LEU A 11 -10.02 32.06 46.77
C LEU A 11 -9.65 32.35 45.29
N MET A 12 -8.35 32.50 45.03
CA MET A 12 -7.84 32.51 43.66
C MET A 12 -7.94 31.12 43.09
N ILE A 13 -8.93 30.92 42.22
CA ILE A 13 -9.00 29.73 41.39
C ILE A 13 -8.04 29.91 40.22
N LEU A 14 -6.88 29.31 40.34
CA LEU A 14 -5.97 29.15 39.21
C LEU A 14 -6.57 28.06 38.26
N THR A 15 -7.29 28.52 37.26
CA THR A 15 -7.61 27.65 36.15
C THR A 15 -6.32 27.39 35.38
N GLY A 16 -5.65 26.32 35.74
CA GLY A 16 -4.56 25.77 34.94
C GLY A 16 -5.14 25.29 33.60
N CYS A 17 -4.90 26.04 32.52
CA CYS A 17 -5.01 25.50 31.18
C CYS A 17 -3.98 24.38 31.03
N SER A 18 -4.46 23.16 31.17
CA SER A 18 -3.74 22.01 30.73
C SER A 18 -3.67 22.06 29.20
N GLN A 19 -2.61 22.64 28.69
CA GLN A 19 -2.26 22.46 27.28
C GLN A 19 -1.77 21.03 27.14
N SER A 20 -2.66 20.18 26.68
CA SER A 20 -2.24 18.90 26.14
C SER A 20 -1.25 19.21 25.00
N PRO A 21 -0.06 18.58 24.97
CA PRO A 21 0.79 18.69 23.81
C PRO A 21 -0.01 18.13 22.65
N ALA A 22 -0.39 19.01 21.72
CA ALA A 22 -0.87 18.57 20.43
C ALA A 22 0.22 17.68 19.87
N ILE A 23 -0.06 16.39 19.79
CA ILE A 23 0.70 15.50 18.93
C ILE A 23 0.52 16.12 17.56
N HIS A 24 1.51 16.83 17.10
CA HIS A 24 1.67 17.15 15.70
C HIS A 24 1.86 15.79 15.03
N SER A 25 0.75 15.15 14.72
CA SER A 25 0.71 14.25 13.59
C SER A 25 1.04 15.16 12.41
N GLN A 26 2.32 15.24 12.09
CA GLN A 26 2.68 15.71 10.77
C GLN A 26 1.79 14.90 9.81
N PRO A 27 1.00 15.56 8.97
CA PRO A 27 0.50 14.85 7.82
C PRO A 27 1.78 14.35 7.15
N SER A 28 1.97 13.03 7.18
CA SER A 28 2.90 12.40 6.28
C SER A 28 2.53 12.99 4.93
N ASN A 29 3.41 13.84 4.42
CA ASN A 29 3.36 14.31 3.07
C ASN A 29 3.45 13.05 2.22
N ILE A 30 2.31 12.41 2.01
CA ILE A 30 2.13 11.52 0.89
C ILE A 30 2.13 12.48 -0.28
N GLN A 31 3.33 12.81 -0.70
CA GLN A 31 3.57 13.37 -1.99
C GLN A 31 3.13 12.25 -2.94
N SER A 32 1.84 12.29 -3.33
CA SER A 32 1.40 11.49 -4.46
C SER A 32 2.26 11.96 -5.60
N SER A 33 3.27 11.14 -5.92
CA SER A 33 4.05 11.32 -7.12
C SER A 33 3.05 11.30 -8.28
N ILE A 34 3.06 12.33 -9.09
CA ILE A 34 2.30 12.33 -10.35
C ILE A 34 2.91 11.19 -11.17
N GLY A 35 2.23 10.07 -11.24
CA GLY A 35 2.69 8.88 -11.94
C GLY A 35 2.22 7.58 -11.28
N ASN A 36 2.56 6.47 -11.87
CA ASN A 36 2.20 5.15 -11.35
C ASN A 36 2.78 4.91 -9.95
N PRO A 37 2.05 4.27 -9.04
CA PRO A 37 2.57 3.88 -7.74
C PRO A 37 3.83 3.03 -7.86
N THR A 38 4.82 3.33 -7.06
CA THR A 38 6.06 2.57 -6.99
C THR A 38 5.98 1.44 -5.96
N ALA A 39 6.82 0.41 -6.12
CA ALA A 39 6.93 -0.66 -5.14
C ALA A 39 7.26 -0.14 -3.72
N LYS A 40 8.11 0.89 -3.63
CA LYS A 40 8.45 1.53 -2.35
C LYS A 40 7.24 2.16 -1.68
N GLU A 41 6.40 2.87 -2.43
CA GLU A 41 5.17 3.48 -1.92
C GLU A 41 4.17 2.41 -1.47
N MET A 42 4.03 1.34 -2.25
CA MET A 42 3.19 0.20 -1.89
C MET A 42 3.61 -0.45 -0.57
N LEU A 43 4.90 -0.71 -0.39
CA LEU A 43 5.44 -1.29 0.85
C LEU A 43 5.32 -0.34 2.04
N ALA A 44 5.44 0.98 1.82
CA ALA A 44 5.25 1.98 2.88
C ALA A 44 3.79 2.04 3.37
N GLN A 45 2.83 1.83 2.47
CA GLN A 45 1.39 1.80 2.80
C GLN A 45 0.97 0.46 3.40
N ASN A 46 1.47 -0.63 2.86
CA ASN A 46 1.16 -1.99 3.30
C ASN A 46 2.39 -2.91 3.16
N PRO A 47 3.15 -3.12 4.25
CA PRO A 47 4.36 -3.96 4.24
C PRO A 47 4.12 -5.43 3.86
N VAL A 48 2.87 -5.88 3.93
CA VAL A 48 2.48 -7.27 3.61
C VAL A 48 1.73 -7.40 2.28
N ALA A 49 1.73 -6.35 1.46
CA ALA A 49 1.08 -6.36 0.17
C ALA A 49 1.67 -7.44 -0.75
N ASP A 50 0.80 -8.06 -1.53
CA ASP A 50 1.15 -9.06 -2.53
C ASP A 50 1.19 -8.41 -3.91
N PHE A 51 2.39 -8.21 -4.45
CA PHE A 51 2.62 -7.63 -5.76
C PHE A 51 3.97 -8.04 -6.34
N PHE A 52 4.14 -7.79 -7.63
CA PHE A 52 5.42 -7.86 -8.31
C PHE A 52 5.59 -6.66 -9.25
N GLN A 53 6.82 -6.43 -9.69
CA GLN A 53 7.13 -5.38 -10.67
C GLN A 53 7.48 -6.01 -12.02
N TYR A 54 6.85 -5.48 -13.06
CA TYR A 54 7.12 -5.85 -14.44
C TYR A 54 7.15 -4.60 -15.33
N ASN A 55 8.26 -4.36 -16.03
CA ASN A 55 8.46 -3.17 -16.88
C ASN A 55 8.10 -1.84 -16.18
N ASP A 56 8.65 -1.60 -15.01
CA ASP A 56 8.41 -0.39 -14.19
C ASP A 56 6.97 -0.17 -13.70
N ILE A 57 6.11 -1.16 -13.91
CA ILE A 57 4.73 -1.16 -13.41
C ILE A 57 4.62 -2.15 -12.26
N VAL A 58 3.98 -1.72 -11.18
CA VAL A 58 3.61 -2.58 -10.06
C VAL A 58 2.29 -3.27 -10.40
N TYR A 59 2.28 -4.59 -10.32
CA TYR A 59 1.11 -5.45 -10.50
C TYR A 59 0.71 -6.02 -9.14
N ALA A 60 -0.43 -5.58 -8.62
CA ALA A 60 -0.97 -6.03 -7.34
C ALA A 60 -1.92 -7.21 -7.50
N ASN A 61 -1.91 -8.13 -6.55
CA ASN A 61 -2.84 -9.26 -6.53
C ASN A 61 -4.28 -8.75 -6.59
N ALA A 62 -5.02 -9.24 -7.56
CA ALA A 62 -6.37 -8.80 -7.89
C ALA A 62 -7.46 -9.80 -7.45
N SER A 63 -7.15 -10.73 -6.55
CA SER A 63 -8.10 -11.76 -6.11
C SER A 63 -9.37 -11.18 -5.50
N ASP A 64 -9.27 -10.01 -4.87
CA ASP A 64 -10.39 -9.30 -4.25
C ASP A 64 -11.06 -8.26 -5.17
N ILE A 65 -10.60 -8.15 -6.42
CA ILE A 65 -11.14 -7.19 -7.38
C ILE A 65 -12.15 -7.89 -8.30
N GLU A 66 -13.43 -7.65 -8.02
CA GLU A 66 -14.53 -8.37 -8.65
C GLU A 66 -14.51 -8.32 -10.18
N TRP A 67 -14.34 -7.14 -10.78
CA TRP A 67 -14.36 -7.02 -12.24
C TRP A 67 -13.19 -7.75 -12.91
N VAL A 68 -12.03 -7.84 -12.23
CA VAL A 68 -10.87 -8.60 -12.73
C VAL A 68 -11.17 -10.10 -12.70
N GLN A 69 -11.81 -10.56 -11.62
CA GLN A 69 -12.15 -11.97 -11.46
C GLN A 69 -13.27 -12.41 -12.41
N GLN A 70 -14.21 -11.54 -12.71
CA GLN A 70 -15.32 -11.81 -13.64
C GLN A 70 -14.92 -11.65 -15.11
N ALA A 71 -13.79 -11.01 -15.41
CA ALA A 71 -13.31 -10.86 -16.77
C ALA A 71 -13.00 -12.23 -17.40
N GLU A 72 -13.49 -12.45 -18.62
CA GLU A 72 -13.16 -13.64 -19.41
C GLU A 72 -11.74 -13.49 -19.97
N LEU A 73 -10.75 -13.97 -19.20
CA LEU A 73 -9.35 -13.95 -19.58
C LEU A 73 -8.85 -15.37 -19.81
N THR A 74 -8.12 -15.54 -20.90
CA THR A 74 -7.43 -16.78 -21.24
C THR A 74 -5.93 -16.51 -21.26
N ILE A 75 -5.13 -17.38 -20.68
CA ILE A 75 -3.67 -17.32 -20.75
C ILE A 75 -3.22 -17.22 -22.21
N GLY A 76 -2.42 -16.23 -22.51
CA GLY A 76 -1.85 -15.97 -23.80
C GLY A 76 -0.32 -16.17 -23.81
N GLU A 77 0.39 -15.14 -24.21
CA GLU A 77 1.84 -15.19 -24.37
C GLU A 77 2.57 -15.19 -23.02
N HIS A 78 3.58 -16.06 -22.88
CA HIS A 78 4.55 -15.99 -21.79
C HIS A 78 5.44 -14.78 -21.98
N VAL A 79 5.42 -13.85 -21.02
CA VAL A 79 6.13 -12.56 -21.12
C VAL A 79 7.28 -12.40 -20.15
N GLY A 80 7.32 -13.20 -19.09
CA GLY A 80 8.38 -13.10 -18.09
C GLY A 80 8.30 -14.18 -17.02
N THR A 81 9.23 -14.12 -16.09
CA THR A 81 9.34 -15.06 -14.97
C THR A 81 9.79 -14.31 -13.73
N ILE A 82 9.24 -14.60 -12.57
CA ILE A 82 9.76 -14.04 -11.31
C ILE A 82 11.15 -14.59 -11.07
N THR A 83 12.13 -13.70 -11.06
CA THR A 83 13.55 -14.05 -10.93
C THR A 83 14.08 -13.86 -9.52
N LYS A 84 13.41 -13.03 -8.71
CA LYS A 84 13.86 -12.72 -7.35
C LYS A 84 12.68 -12.43 -6.42
N GLN A 85 12.79 -12.88 -5.19
CA GLN A 85 11.85 -12.48 -4.13
C GLN A 85 12.43 -11.30 -3.35
N TYR A 86 11.58 -10.31 -3.07
CA TYR A 86 11.96 -9.12 -2.32
C TYR A 86 12.31 -9.46 -0.87
N THR A 87 13.36 -8.82 -0.36
CA THR A 87 13.74 -8.74 1.05
C THR A 87 14.04 -7.28 1.40
N ASP A 88 13.95 -6.90 2.67
CA ASP A 88 14.02 -5.49 3.12
C ASP A 88 15.33 -4.77 2.77
N ASP A 89 16.39 -5.52 2.50
CA ASP A 89 17.71 -5.01 2.13
C ASP A 89 17.91 -4.80 0.62
N LEU A 90 16.88 -5.11 -0.19
CA LEU A 90 16.94 -5.01 -1.64
C LEU A 90 16.20 -3.78 -2.17
N THR A 91 16.66 -3.27 -3.30
CA THR A 91 15.87 -2.34 -4.14
C THR A 91 14.93 -3.18 -5.01
N PHE A 92 13.68 -2.75 -5.12
CA PHE A 92 12.69 -3.45 -5.94
C PHE A 92 12.99 -3.26 -7.43
N GLU A 93 13.02 -4.35 -8.17
CA GLU A 93 13.42 -4.40 -9.57
C GLU A 93 12.42 -5.17 -10.44
N HIS A 94 12.60 -5.08 -11.75
CA HIS A 94 11.85 -5.87 -12.73
C HIS A 94 11.90 -7.37 -12.42
N GLU A 95 10.76 -8.07 -12.55
CA GLU A 95 10.59 -9.50 -12.23
C GLU A 95 10.88 -9.88 -10.76
N MET A 96 10.81 -8.92 -9.87
CA MET A 96 10.86 -9.13 -8.42
C MET A 96 9.45 -9.13 -7.83
N ALA A 97 9.18 -10.03 -6.90
CA ALA A 97 7.89 -10.17 -6.23
C ALA A 97 8.02 -10.16 -4.72
N THR A 98 6.97 -9.72 -4.04
CA THR A 98 6.91 -9.78 -2.57
C THR A 98 6.59 -11.17 -2.05
N LYS A 99 5.69 -11.92 -2.71
CA LYS A 99 5.20 -13.21 -2.25
C LYS A 99 5.33 -14.34 -3.27
N LEU A 100 5.29 -14.04 -4.55
CA LEU A 100 5.40 -15.08 -5.58
C LEU A 100 6.77 -15.78 -5.52
N PRO A 101 6.80 -17.11 -5.63
CA PRO A 101 8.04 -17.85 -5.69
C PRO A 101 8.88 -17.50 -6.92
N VAL A 102 10.19 -17.56 -6.79
CA VAL A 102 11.10 -17.54 -7.94
C VAL A 102 10.76 -18.67 -8.89
N GLY A 103 10.72 -18.38 -10.19
CA GLY A 103 10.31 -19.33 -11.23
C GLY A 103 8.82 -19.25 -11.60
N THR A 104 8.03 -18.43 -10.91
CA THR A 104 6.62 -18.16 -11.30
C THR A 104 6.59 -17.54 -12.68
N GLU A 105 5.84 -18.14 -13.60
CA GLU A 105 5.70 -17.68 -14.97
C GLU A 105 4.62 -16.58 -15.08
N ILE A 106 4.89 -15.56 -15.88
CA ILE A 106 4.03 -14.41 -16.12
C ILE A 106 3.52 -14.45 -17.55
N TYR A 107 2.21 -14.27 -17.72
CA TYR A 107 1.53 -14.31 -19.00
C TYR A 107 0.68 -13.08 -19.25
N GLU A 108 0.62 -12.66 -20.50
CA GLU A 108 -0.42 -11.74 -20.97
C GLU A 108 -1.68 -12.53 -21.34
N PRO A 109 -2.89 -12.00 -21.08
CA PRO A 109 -4.12 -12.60 -21.58
C PRO A 109 -4.20 -12.49 -23.12
N VAL A 110 -4.80 -13.48 -23.78
CA VAL A 110 -5.03 -13.48 -25.25
C VAL A 110 -5.79 -12.23 -25.70
N LYS A 111 -6.76 -11.79 -24.91
CA LYS A 111 -7.47 -10.52 -25.12
C LYS A 111 -7.23 -9.64 -23.90
N ASN A 112 -6.40 -8.62 -24.10
CA ASN A 112 -6.11 -7.67 -23.04
C ASN A 112 -7.30 -6.73 -22.82
N LYS A 113 -7.90 -6.77 -21.65
CA LYS A 113 -8.93 -5.84 -21.18
C LYS A 113 -8.39 -4.98 -20.04
N GLY A 114 -7.32 -4.27 -20.30
CA GLY A 114 -6.65 -3.44 -19.32
C GLY A 114 -5.31 -4.02 -18.85
N PRO A 115 -4.66 -3.42 -17.87
CA PRO A 115 -3.35 -3.82 -17.41
C PRO A 115 -3.42 -5.03 -16.48
N VAL A 116 -3.86 -6.17 -16.99
CA VAL A 116 -3.94 -7.42 -16.22
C VAL A 116 -2.89 -8.39 -16.73
N LEU A 117 -2.10 -8.95 -15.82
CA LEU A 117 -1.24 -10.10 -16.05
C LEU A 117 -1.75 -11.32 -15.29
N ILE A 118 -1.46 -12.48 -15.81
CA ILE A 118 -1.82 -13.77 -15.20
C ILE A 118 -0.51 -14.46 -14.80
N VAL A 119 -0.42 -14.94 -13.58
CA VAL A 119 0.68 -15.81 -13.16
C VAL A 119 0.17 -17.21 -12.88
N THR A 120 1.06 -18.21 -13.02
CA THR A 120 0.75 -19.58 -12.67
C THR A 120 1.62 -20.04 -11.50
N VAL A 121 0.97 -20.46 -10.42
CA VAL A 121 1.62 -21.00 -9.24
C VAL A 121 1.00 -22.34 -8.89
N ASN A 122 1.79 -23.41 -8.91
CA ASN A 122 1.32 -24.79 -8.62
C ASN A 122 0.10 -25.21 -9.47
N GLY A 123 0.03 -24.74 -10.72
CA GLY A 123 -1.09 -25.02 -11.63
C GLY A 123 -2.33 -24.14 -11.44
N GLU A 124 -2.29 -23.21 -10.51
CA GLU A 124 -3.36 -22.21 -10.32
C GLU A 124 -3.02 -20.91 -11.02
N GLU A 125 -4.04 -20.32 -11.65
CA GLU A 125 -3.96 -19.01 -12.27
C GLU A 125 -4.33 -17.93 -11.26
N ILE A 126 -3.44 -16.96 -11.08
CA ILE A 126 -3.68 -15.80 -10.23
C ILE A 126 -3.58 -14.55 -11.08
N ARG A 127 -4.54 -13.65 -10.96
CA ARG A 127 -4.61 -12.40 -11.71
C ARG A 127 -4.03 -11.25 -10.91
N TYR A 128 -3.23 -10.45 -11.58
CA TYR A 128 -2.61 -9.25 -11.05
C TYR A 128 -2.98 -8.04 -11.89
N LEU A 129 -3.33 -6.95 -11.21
CA LEU A 129 -3.72 -5.70 -11.85
C LEU A 129 -2.57 -4.70 -11.80
N GLY A 130 -2.18 -4.18 -12.96
CA GLY A 130 -1.19 -3.12 -13.07
C GLY A 130 -1.74 -1.80 -12.52
N LEU A 131 -0.98 -1.17 -11.64
CA LEU A 131 -1.32 0.10 -11.04
C LEU A 131 -0.86 1.23 -11.95
N ILE A 132 -1.72 1.61 -12.87
CA ILE A 132 -1.47 2.66 -13.86
C ILE A 132 -2.45 3.79 -13.59
N GLU A 133 -1.90 4.99 -13.34
CA GLU A 133 -2.69 6.21 -13.29
C GLU A 133 -3.00 6.67 -14.72
N GLY A 134 -4.29 6.81 -15.00
CA GLY A 134 -4.79 7.27 -16.29
C GLY A 134 -4.95 8.78 -16.37
#